data_87393072bb490b85e12569e31e3c74af
#
_entry.id   87393072bb490b85e12569e31e3c74af
#
_cell.length_a   1.000
_cell.length_b   1.000
_cell.length_c   1.000
_cell.angle_alpha   90.00
_cell.angle_beta   90.00
_cell.angle_gamma   90.00
#
_symmetry.space_group_name_H-M   'P 1'
#
loop_
_entity.id
_entity.type
_entity.pdbx_description
1 polymer ?
#
loop_
_entity_poly.entity_id
_entity_poly.type
_entity_poly.pdbx_seq_one_letter_code
_entity_poly.pdbx_strand_id
1 'polypeptide(L)'
;VWYDASGEADRDMYVLSVSPEEAPDQPEYVQLLFKEGNCVGLALEGLDDVLTDLGDVSKESTKGEYALLNPYGVMRVLNYLGGKHGIGRIDMVENRFVGMKSRGIYETPGGTILLDAHRQMESLTMDREVMHIRDGLIPKYAQLVYNGFWFAPERDAIQALVTESQKTVSGEVLSLIHI
;
A
#
# COMPACT_ATOMS: atom_id res chain seq x y z
N VAL A 1 -8.73 -22.88 11.71
CA VAL A 1 -9.33 -21.79 10.91
C VAL A 1 -10.37 -22.31 9.90
N TRP A 2 -10.41 -23.61 9.62
CA TRP A 2 -11.37 -24.23 8.69
C TRP A 2 -12.75 -24.52 9.32
N TYR A 3 -12.87 -24.42 10.64
CA TYR A 3 -14.02 -24.95 11.37
C TYR A 3 -15.16 -23.97 11.58
N ASP A 4 -14.91 -22.66 11.38
CA ASP A 4 -15.96 -21.65 11.45
C ASP A 4 -15.80 -20.59 10.36
N ALA A 5 -16.28 -20.92 9.17
CA ALA A 5 -16.33 -19.98 8.04
C ALA A 5 -17.36 -18.86 8.24
N SER A 6 -18.19 -18.95 9.28
CA SER A 6 -19.22 -17.95 9.61
C SER A 6 -18.81 -17.02 10.75
N GLY A 7 -17.74 -17.35 11.49
CA GLY A 7 -17.23 -16.52 12.58
C GLY A 7 -16.35 -15.38 12.09
N GLU A 8 -16.33 -14.30 12.85
CA GLU A 8 -15.32 -13.24 12.66
C GLU A 8 -13.90 -13.79 12.87
N ALA A 9 -12.93 -13.16 12.22
CA ALA A 9 -11.53 -13.44 12.49
C ALA A 9 -11.20 -13.10 13.94
N ASP A 10 -10.45 -13.99 14.60
CA ASP A 10 -9.98 -13.74 15.95
C ASP A 10 -9.14 -12.44 15.97
N ARG A 11 -9.40 -11.59 16.97
CA ARG A 11 -8.68 -10.31 17.13
C ARG A 11 -7.18 -10.49 17.20
N ASP A 12 -6.73 -11.57 17.81
CA ASP A 12 -5.30 -11.91 17.96
C ASP A 12 -4.61 -12.28 16.64
N MET A 13 -5.37 -12.45 15.55
CA MET A 13 -4.79 -12.68 14.22
C MET A 13 -4.27 -11.41 13.56
N TYR A 14 -4.70 -10.23 14.02
CA TYR A 14 -4.26 -8.94 13.50
C TYR A 14 -3.11 -8.42 14.35
N VAL A 15 -1.96 -8.22 13.71
CA VAL A 15 -0.69 -7.84 14.38
C VAL A 15 -0.26 -6.42 14.02
N LEU A 16 -0.63 -5.95 12.82
CA LEU A 16 -0.19 -4.64 12.31
C LEU A 16 -1.20 -3.52 12.56
N SER A 17 -2.45 -3.85 12.83
CA SER A 17 -3.53 -2.87 12.92
C SER A 17 -4.42 -3.11 14.15
N VAL A 18 -4.89 -2.02 14.74
CA VAL A 18 -5.91 -2.04 15.79
C VAL A 18 -7.28 -2.40 15.20
N SER A 19 -8.21 -2.87 16.04
CA SER A 19 -9.58 -3.09 15.56
C SER A 19 -10.26 -1.75 15.25
N PRO A 20 -11.25 -1.72 14.33
CA PRO A 20 -11.99 -0.49 14.02
C PRO A 20 -12.60 0.19 15.24
N GLU A 21 -13.04 -0.58 16.24
CA GLU A 21 -13.62 -0.06 17.48
C GLU A 21 -12.59 0.61 18.39
N GLU A 22 -11.32 0.29 18.21
CA GLU A 22 -10.18 0.82 18.99
C GLU A 22 -9.44 1.93 18.24
N ALA A 23 -9.78 2.14 16.96
CA ALA A 23 -9.16 3.19 16.15
C ALA A 23 -9.56 4.59 16.67
N PRO A 24 -8.64 5.59 16.59
CA PRO A 24 -8.96 6.93 17.06
C PRO A 24 -10.05 7.60 16.20
N ASP A 25 -10.93 8.36 16.85
CA ASP A 25 -11.95 9.18 16.19
C ASP A 25 -11.39 10.43 15.48
N GLN A 26 -10.12 10.75 15.72
CA GLN A 26 -9.48 11.90 15.13
C GLN A 26 -8.80 11.51 13.81
N PRO A 27 -9.15 12.16 12.69
CA PRO A 27 -8.51 11.92 11.41
C PRO A 27 -7.08 12.45 11.40
N GLU A 28 -6.21 11.81 10.65
CA GLU A 28 -4.86 12.27 10.37
C GLU A 28 -4.67 12.52 8.88
N TYR A 29 -3.89 13.56 8.56
CA TYR A 29 -3.54 13.87 7.19
C TYR A 29 -2.10 13.47 6.91
N VAL A 30 -1.87 12.86 5.76
CA VAL A 30 -0.53 12.59 5.24
C VAL A 30 -0.45 13.09 3.80
N GLN A 31 0.60 13.84 3.49
CA GLN A 31 0.93 14.21 2.14
C GLN A 31 1.98 13.23 1.59
N LEU A 32 1.72 12.72 0.40
CA LEU A 32 2.61 11.79 -0.28
C LEU A 32 3.18 12.47 -1.53
N LEU A 33 4.51 12.48 -1.65
CA LEU A 33 5.21 12.99 -2.82
C LEU A 33 5.59 11.84 -3.75
N PHE A 34 5.05 11.85 -4.96
CA PHE A 34 5.34 10.87 -6.00
C PHE A 34 6.32 11.40 -7.05
N LYS A 35 7.22 10.54 -7.49
CA LYS A 35 8.10 10.75 -8.63
C LYS A 35 8.12 9.49 -9.49
N GLU A 36 7.69 9.62 -10.74
CA GLU A 36 7.64 8.50 -11.70
C GLU A 36 7.01 7.24 -11.09
N GLY A 37 5.84 7.41 -10.45
CA GLY A 37 5.07 6.35 -9.81
C GLY A 37 5.59 5.88 -8.45
N ASN A 38 6.74 6.34 -7.99
CA ASN A 38 7.30 5.96 -6.69
C ASN A 38 7.01 7.04 -5.64
N CYS A 39 6.51 6.64 -4.49
CA CYS A 39 6.42 7.54 -3.34
C CYS A 39 7.82 7.74 -2.76
N VAL A 40 8.31 8.97 -2.83
CA VAL A 40 9.69 9.32 -2.44
C VAL A 40 9.76 10.20 -1.21
N GLY A 41 8.62 10.67 -0.72
CA GLY A 41 8.59 11.53 0.47
C GLY A 41 7.22 11.59 1.11
N LEU A 42 7.23 11.89 2.39
CA LEU A 42 6.04 12.06 3.22
C LEU A 42 6.12 13.37 4.00
N ALA A 43 4.97 14.01 4.20
CA ALA A 43 4.81 15.10 5.14
C ALA A 43 3.54 14.87 5.97
N LEU A 44 3.68 14.93 7.29
CA LEU A 44 2.58 14.83 8.25
C LEU A 44 2.99 15.53 9.56
N GLU A 45 1.99 15.90 10.32
CA GLU A 45 2.21 16.44 11.67
C GLU A 45 2.83 15.37 12.58
N GLY A 46 3.87 15.74 13.34
CA GLY A 46 4.54 14.82 14.26
C GLY A 46 5.39 13.73 13.57
N LEU A 47 5.77 13.89 12.30
CA LEU A 47 6.58 12.88 11.61
C LEU A 47 7.88 12.53 12.35
N ASP A 48 8.54 13.50 12.99
CA ASP A 48 9.79 13.24 13.71
C ASP A 48 9.57 12.35 14.95
N ASP A 49 8.42 12.48 15.60
CA ASP A 49 8.03 11.60 16.70
C ASP A 49 7.78 10.19 16.17
N VAL A 50 7.06 10.06 15.06
CA VAL A 50 6.83 8.75 14.38
C VAL A 50 8.16 8.08 14.01
N LEU A 51 9.11 8.82 13.45
CA LEU A 51 10.42 8.27 13.08
C LEU A 51 11.22 7.84 14.31
N THR A 52 11.08 8.59 15.41
CA THR A 52 11.71 8.25 16.71
C THR A 52 11.11 6.97 17.29
N ASP A 53 9.79 6.84 17.28
CA ASP A 53 9.08 5.63 17.76
C ASP A 53 9.45 4.40 16.95
N LEU A 54 9.57 4.54 15.63
CA LEU A 54 9.97 3.46 14.75
C LEU A 54 11.43 3.03 14.97
N GLY A 55 12.33 3.97 15.26
CA GLY A 55 13.73 3.73 15.60
C GLY A 55 14.64 3.17 14.51
N ASP A 56 14.06 2.61 13.46
CA ASP A 56 14.76 1.94 12.35
C ASP A 56 14.64 2.69 11.02
N VAL A 57 14.02 3.87 11.02
CA VAL A 57 13.81 4.72 9.84
C VAL A 57 14.47 6.07 10.02
N SER A 58 15.20 6.53 9.02
CA SER A 58 15.79 7.85 9.01
C SER A 58 15.46 8.60 7.72
N LYS A 59 15.39 9.92 7.81
CA LYS A 59 15.27 10.78 6.63
C LYS A 59 16.56 10.72 5.81
N GLU A 60 16.43 10.54 4.51
CA GLU A 60 17.57 10.70 3.60
C GLU A 60 17.92 12.17 3.40
N SER A 61 16.89 13.00 3.24
CA SER A 61 16.98 14.45 3.10
C SER A 61 15.60 15.08 3.27
N THR A 62 15.48 16.39 3.04
CA THR A 62 14.20 17.11 3.04
C THR A 62 14.01 17.88 1.73
N LYS A 63 12.77 18.02 1.29
CA LYS A 63 12.37 18.84 0.15
C LYS A 63 11.12 19.64 0.53
N GLY A 64 11.31 20.93 0.87
CA GLY A 64 10.21 21.73 1.45
C GLY A 64 9.76 21.09 2.78
N GLU A 65 8.48 20.79 2.89
CA GLU A 65 7.90 20.11 4.05
C GLU A 65 8.07 18.58 4.05
N TYR A 66 8.50 17.99 2.91
CA TYR A 66 8.62 16.54 2.78
C TYR A 66 9.92 16.02 3.36
N ALA A 67 9.82 15.00 4.20
CA ALA A 67 10.95 14.12 4.50
C ALA A 67 11.09 13.12 3.35
N LEU A 68 12.22 13.11 2.68
CA LEU A 68 12.54 12.11 1.68
C LEU A 68 13.00 10.83 2.38
N LEU A 69 12.37 9.73 2.00
CA LEU A 69 12.57 8.41 2.61
C LEU A 69 12.83 7.38 1.51
N ASN A 70 13.62 6.37 1.83
CA ASN A 70 13.69 5.20 0.98
C ASN A 70 12.37 4.41 1.00
N PRO A 71 12.14 3.46 0.07
CA PRO A 71 10.88 2.71 0.00
C PRO A 71 10.54 1.96 1.30
N TYR A 72 11.54 1.46 2.01
CA TYR A 72 11.34 0.82 3.32
C TYR A 72 10.77 1.81 4.34
N GLY A 73 11.38 3.00 4.45
CA GLY A 73 10.95 4.04 5.37
C GLY A 73 9.52 4.52 5.07
N VAL A 74 9.18 4.73 3.78
CA VAL A 74 7.80 5.05 3.37
C VAL A 74 6.82 3.99 3.88
N MET A 75 7.09 2.71 3.62
CA MET A 75 6.22 1.62 4.07
C MET A 75 6.11 1.51 5.58
N ARG A 76 7.21 1.73 6.31
CA ARG A 76 7.21 1.69 7.78
C ARG A 76 6.32 2.78 8.37
N VAL A 77 6.46 4.03 7.91
CA VAL A 77 5.64 5.15 8.36
C VAL A 77 4.16 4.92 8.00
N LEU A 78 3.87 4.53 6.77
CA LEU A 78 2.48 4.29 6.35
C LEU A 78 1.84 3.08 7.05
N ASN A 79 2.60 2.03 7.36
CA ASN A 79 2.12 0.92 8.18
C ASN A 79 1.81 1.35 9.62
N TYR A 80 2.65 2.22 10.22
CA TYR A 80 2.39 2.78 11.54
C TYR A 80 1.08 3.58 11.57
N LEU A 81 0.91 4.51 10.62
CA LEU A 81 -0.30 5.33 10.51
C LEU A 81 -1.54 4.49 10.22
N GLY A 82 -1.50 3.66 9.18
CA GLY A 82 -2.63 2.84 8.79
C GLY A 82 -2.99 1.79 9.85
N GLY A 83 -1.99 1.24 10.54
CA GLY A 83 -2.18 0.32 11.65
C GLY A 83 -2.89 0.96 12.83
N LYS A 84 -2.48 2.18 13.21
CA LYS A 84 -3.12 3.00 14.24
C LYS A 84 -4.61 3.26 13.97
N HIS A 85 -4.98 3.40 12.70
CA HIS A 85 -6.34 3.66 12.26
C HIS A 85 -7.12 2.41 11.80
N GLY A 86 -6.61 1.21 12.02
CA GLY A 86 -7.29 -0.03 11.63
C GLY A 86 -7.44 -0.22 10.11
N ILE A 87 -6.64 0.45 9.31
CA ILE A 87 -6.70 0.43 7.85
C ILE A 87 -6.06 -0.85 7.29
N GLY A 88 -6.64 -1.37 6.19
CA GLY A 88 -6.00 -2.40 5.38
C GLY A 88 -6.22 -3.84 5.85
N ARG A 89 -7.25 -4.11 6.63
CA ARG A 89 -7.66 -5.46 7.01
C ARG A 89 -8.52 -6.09 5.92
N ILE A 90 -8.23 -7.31 5.57
CA ILE A 90 -9.01 -8.09 4.61
C ILE A 90 -9.22 -9.50 5.16
N ASP A 91 -10.48 -9.94 5.16
CA ASP A 91 -10.89 -11.31 5.41
C ASP A 91 -11.58 -11.83 4.15
N MET A 92 -10.98 -12.79 3.47
CA MET A 92 -11.46 -13.23 2.15
C MET A 92 -11.26 -14.73 1.94
N VAL A 93 -12.08 -15.26 1.05
CA VAL A 93 -11.88 -16.62 0.51
C VAL A 93 -11.12 -16.52 -0.81
N GLU A 94 -9.98 -17.19 -0.87
CA GLU A 94 -9.10 -17.21 -2.04
C GLU A 94 -8.95 -18.62 -2.61
N ASN A 95 -8.45 -18.71 -3.84
CA ASN A 95 -8.04 -19.97 -4.47
C ASN A 95 -6.54 -20.16 -4.29
N ARG A 96 -6.13 -21.30 -3.73
CA ARG A 96 -4.73 -21.71 -3.74
C ARG A 96 -4.29 -22.10 -5.16
N PHE A 97 -2.99 -22.12 -5.41
CA PHE A 97 -2.42 -22.51 -6.71
C PHE A 97 -2.98 -23.84 -7.23
N VAL A 98 -3.22 -24.79 -6.35
CA VAL A 98 -3.81 -26.11 -6.67
C VAL A 98 -5.34 -26.10 -6.82
N GLY A 99 -5.98 -24.93 -6.78
CA GLY A 99 -7.42 -24.78 -6.96
C GLY A 99 -8.29 -24.94 -5.70
N MET A 100 -7.68 -25.25 -4.54
CA MET A 100 -8.43 -25.36 -3.29
C MET A 100 -8.82 -23.98 -2.75
N LYS A 101 -10.03 -23.87 -2.20
CA LYS A 101 -10.50 -22.69 -1.47
C LYS A 101 -9.82 -22.62 -0.11
N SER A 102 -9.47 -21.40 0.32
CA SER A 102 -8.90 -21.14 1.62
C SER A 102 -9.34 -19.76 2.10
N ARG A 103 -9.73 -19.64 3.36
CA ARG A 103 -9.92 -18.32 3.99
C ARG A 103 -8.56 -17.73 4.29
N GLY A 104 -8.32 -16.50 3.89
CA GLY A 104 -7.12 -15.73 4.17
C GLY A 104 -7.46 -14.45 4.91
N ILE A 105 -6.67 -14.12 5.93
CA ILE A 105 -6.74 -12.87 6.68
C ILE A 105 -5.44 -12.14 6.43
N TYR A 106 -5.55 -10.91 5.97
CA TYR A 106 -4.41 -10.10 5.55
C TYR A 106 -4.47 -8.72 6.18
N GLU A 107 -3.30 -8.15 6.40
CA GLU A 107 -3.12 -6.77 6.84
C GLU A 107 -2.14 -6.07 5.92
N THR A 108 -2.59 -5.00 5.29
CA THR A 108 -1.77 -4.18 4.40
C THR A 108 -1.99 -2.68 4.64
N PRO A 109 -1.76 -2.17 5.87
CA PRO A 109 -2.10 -0.79 6.22
C PRO A 109 -1.45 0.22 5.29
N GLY A 110 -0.12 0.25 5.24
CA GLY A 110 0.63 1.16 4.37
C GLY A 110 0.42 0.89 2.89
N GLY A 111 0.29 -0.37 2.51
CA GLY A 111 0.00 -0.75 1.13
C GLY A 111 -1.34 -0.22 0.65
N THR A 112 -2.37 -0.22 1.50
CA THR A 112 -3.70 0.32 1.19
C THR A 112 -3.64 1.83 0.97
N ILE A 113 -3.01 2.58 1.89
CA ILE A 113 -2.85 4.03 1.77
C ILE A 113 -2.07 4.38 0.49
N LEU A 114 -0.96 3.68 0.26
CA LEU A 114 -0.10 3.94 -0.89
C LEU A 114 -0.79 3.62 -2.21
N LEU A 115 -1.53 2.51 -2.28
CA LEU A 115 -2.28 2.11 -3.48
C LEU A 115 -3.36 3.12 -3.83
N ASP A 116 -4.14 3.58 -2.85
CA ASP A 116 -5.19 4.57 -3.08
C ASP A 116 -4.60 5.90 -3.55
N ALA A 117 -3.61 6.44 -2.83
CA ALA A 117 -2.94 7.69 -3.19
C ALA A 117 -2.29 7.61 -4.59
N HIS A 118 -1.61 6.51 -4.89
CA HIS A 118 -0.98 6.29 -6.20
C HIS A 118 -2.04 6.24 -7.31
N ARG A 119 -3.17 5.56 -7.08
CA ARG A 119 -4.26 5.49 -8.05
C ARG A 119 -4.88 6.86 -8.36
N GLN A 120 -5.02 7.72 -7.36
CA GLN A 120 -5.47 9.09 -7.56
C GLN A 120 -4.46 9.89 -8.40
N MET A 121 -3.17 9.75 -8.14
CA MET A 121 -2.13 10.39 -8.94
C MET A 121 -2.14 9.90 -10.40
N GLU A 122 -2.26 8.60 -10.63
CA GLU A 122 -2.38 8.01 -11.97
C GLU A 122 -3.58 8.59 -12.73
N SER A 123 -4.73 8.72 -12.07
CA SER A 123 -5.95 9.23 -12.70
C SER A 123 -5.81 10.66 -13.22
N LEU A 124 -4.92 11.46 -12.63
CA LEU A 124 -4.65 12.83 -13.03
C LEU A 124 -3.55 12.98 -14.08
N THR A 125 -2.58 12.07 -14.08
CA THR A 125 -1.31 12.28 -14.79
C THR A 125 -1.05 11.30 -15.93
N MET A 126 -1.75 10.15 -15.91
CA MET A 126 -1.57 9.11 -16.92
C MET A 126 -2.56 9.30 -18.09
N ASP A 127 -2.08 9.04 -19.30
CA ASP A 127 -2.97 8.96 -20.47
C ASP A 127 -4.02 7.85 -20.27
N ARG A 128 -5.27 8.12 -20.65
CA ARG A 128 -6.41 7.22 -20.44
C ARG A 128 -6.20 5.85 -21.06
N GLU A 129 -5.73 5.80 -22.32
CA GLU A 129 -5.57 4.52 -23.05
C GLU A 129 -4.39 3.73 -22.50
N VAL A 130 -3.30 4.40 -22.08
CA VAL A 130 -2.18 3.77 -21.37
C VAL A 130 -2.64 3.17 -20.05
N MET A 131 -3.49 3.89 -19.31
CA MET A 131 -4.07 3.40 -18.05
C MET A 131 -4.91 2.13 -18.28
N HIS A 132 -5.75 2.12 -19.31
CA HIS A 132 -6.57 0.95 -19.66
C HIS A 132 -5.71 -0.27 -20.02
N ILE A 133 -4.64 -0.09 -20.80
CA ILE A 133 -3.70 -1.16 -21.13
C ILE A 133 -3.04 -1.71 -19.86
N ARG A 134 -2.51 -0.83 -19.02
CA ARG A 134 -1.86 -1.21 -17.76
C ARG A 134 -2.84 -1.92 -16.82
N ASP A 135 -4.06 -1.42 -16.66
CA ASP A 135 -5.10 -2.03 -15.81
C ASP A 135 -5.46 -3.43 -16.27
N GLY A 136 -5.51 -3.67 -17.58
CA GLY A 136 -5.72 -5.00 -18.14
C GLY A 136 -4.64 -6.02 -17.77
N LEU A 137 -3.45 -5.57 -17.40
CA LEU A 137 -2.32 -6.42 -17.00
C LEU A 137 -2.27 -6.70 -15.48
N ILE A 138 -2.98 -5.93 -14.65
CA ILE A 138 -2.97 -6.11 -13.19
C ILE A 138 -3.30 -7.55 -12.76
N PRO A 139 -4.38 -8.20 -13.26
CA PRO A 139 -4.71 -9.55 -12.85
C PRO A 139 -3.61 -10.56 -13.22
N LYS A 140 -2.97 -10.37 -14.37
CA LYS A 140 -1.89 -11.25 -14.82
C LYS A 140 -0.63 -11.06 -13.98
N TYR A 141 -0.29 -9.82 -13.65
CA TYR A 141 0.85 -9.53 -12.77
C TYR A 141 0.61 -10.11 -11.37
N ALA A 142 -0.58 -9.89 -10.81
CA ALA A 142 -0.97 -10.43 -9.51
C ALA A 142 -0.89 -11.97 -9.49
N GLN A 143 -1.35 -12.64 -10.56
CA GLN A 143 -1.26 -14.10 -10.70
C GLN A 143 0.19 -14.59 -10.69
N LEU A 144 1.10 -13.91 -11.40
CA LEU A 144 2.52 -14.27 -11.44
C LEU A 144 3.15 -14.16 -10.05
N VAL A 145 2.88 -13.06 -9.35
CA VAL A 145 3.39 -12.84 -7.97
C VAL A 145 2.82 -13.87 -7.01
N TYR A 146 1.50 -14.08 -7.02
CA TYR A 146 0.83 -15.04 -6.15
C TYR A 146 1.33 -16.48 -6.35
N ASN A 147 1.59 -16.89 -7.58
CA ASN A 147 2.08 -18.21 -7.93
C ASN A 147 3.60 -18.39 -7.71
N GLY A 148 4.30 -17.36 -7.23
CA GLY A 148 5.73 -17.43 -6.97
C GLY A 148 6.62 -17.27 -8.21
N PHE A 149 6.07 -16.79 -9.32
CA PHE A 149 6.79 -16.58 -10.59
C PHE A 149 7.49 -15.21 -10.66
N TRP A 150 8.10 -14.79 -9.56
CA TRP A 150 8.77 -13.49 -9.47
C TRP A 150 9.89 -13.31 -10.50
N PHE A 151 10.64 -14.37 -10.81
CA PHE A 151 11.75 -14.34 -11.76
C PHE A 151 11.36 -14.78 -13.18
N ALA A 152 10.07 -14.90 -13.49
CA ALA A 152 9.60 -15.30 -14.81
C ALA A 152 9.75 -14.15 -15.84
N PRO A 153 10.13 -14.47 -17.10
CA PRO A 153 10.27 -13.47 -18.15
C PRO A 153 8.98 -12.66 -18.41
N GLU A 154 7.82 -13.28 -18.23
CA GLU A 154 6.53 -12.61 -18.39
C GLU A 154 6.36 -11.47 -17.34
N ARG A 155 6.81 -11.70 -16.10
CA ARG A 155 6.77 -10.66 -15.06
C ARG A 155 7.65 -9.49 -15.46
N ASP A 156 8.86 -9.75 -15.98
CA ASP A 156 9.80 -8.71 -16.43
C ASP A 156 9.22 -7.90 -17.60
N ALA A 157 8.58 -8.54 -18.56
CA ALA A 157 7.93 -7.87 -19.70
C ALA A 157 6.78 -6.95 -19.23
N ILE A 158 5.92 -7.44 -18.33
CA ILE A 158 4.82 -6.64 -17.77
C ILE A 158 5.40 -5.49 -16.92
N GLN A 159 6.43 -5.74 -16.11
CA GLN A 159 7.09 -4.71 -15.30
C GLN A 159 7.67 -3.60 -16.17
N ALA A 160 8.27 -3.91 -17.29
CA ALA A 160 8.81 -2.92 -18.21
C ALA A 160 7.70 -1.99 -18.75
N LEU A 161 6.54 -2.55 -19.12
CA LEU A 161 5.38 -1.77 -19.54
C LEU A 161 4.88 -0.89 -18.39
N VAL A 162 4.71 -1.45 -17.18
CA VAL A 162 4.27 -0.68 -16.00
C VAL A 162 5.25 0.46 -15.74
N THR A 163 6.57 0.20 -15.73
CA THR A 163 7.58 1.23 -15.50
C THR A 163 7.52 2.34 -16.54
N GLU A 164 7.34 2.00 -17.82
CA GLU A 164 7.18 3.00 -18.89
C GLU A 164 5.94 3.86 -18.67
N SER A 165 4.82 3.26 -18.27
CA SER A 165 3.56 3.98 -18.03
C SER A 165 3.63 4.96 -16.83
N GLN A 166 4.58 4.76 -15.91
CA GLN A 166 4.71 5.59 -14.70
C GLN A 166 5.52 6.87 -14.89
N LYS A 167 6.16 7.09 -16.02
CA LYS A 167 7.04 8.26 -16.25
C LYS A 167 6.38 9.61 -16.04
N THR A 168 5.07 9.70 -16.27
CA THR A 168 4.29 10.93 -16.08
C THR A 168 3.67 11.03 -14.68
N VAL A 169 3.68 9.96 -13.90
CA VAL A 169 3.01 9.86 -12.60
C VAL A 169 3.87 10.50 -11.52
N SER A 170 3.77 11.82 -11.42
CA SER A 170 4.53 12.62 -10.46
C SER A 170 3.71 13.79 -9.94
N GLY A 171 3.78 14.04 -8.64
CA GLY A 171 3.04 15.10 -7.97
C GLY A 171 2.82 14.81 -6.50
N GLU A 172 1.83 15.46 -5.92
CA GLU A 172 1.52 15.42 -4.50
C GLU A 172 0.08 14.97 -4.28
N VAL A 173 -0.12 14.10 -3.29
CA VAL A 173 -1.45 13.63 -2.88
C VAL A 173 -1.61 13.89 -1.39
N LEU A 174 -2.69 14.58 -1.01
CA LEU A 174 -3.13 14.69 0.37
C LEU A 174 -4.13 13.58 0.67
N SER A 175 -3.78 12.68 1.55
CA SER A 175 -4.64 11.59 2.04
C SER A 175 -5.16 11.89 3.43
N LEU A 176 -6.46 11.68 3.63
CA LEU A 176 -7.11 11.67 4.93
C LEU A 176 -7.20 10.22 5.42
N ILE A 177 -6.61 9.94 6.57
CA ILE A 177 -6.64 8.62 7.21
C ILE A 177 -7.63 8.68 8.36
N HIS A 178 -8.68 7.91 8.25
CA HIS A 178 -9.72 7.78 9.27
C HIS A 178 -10.50 6.48 9.04
N ILE A 179 -10.96 5.86 10.13
CA ILE A 179 -11.82 4.68 10.04
C ILE A 179 -13.23 5.06 9.58
#